data_573d23bb6472cda1f8c727644cc5b6b0
#
_entry.id   573d23bb6472cda1f8c727644cc5b6b0
#
_cell.length_a   1.000
_cell.length_b   1.000
_cell.length_c   1.000
_cell.angle_alpha   90.00
_cell.angle_beta   90.00
_cell.angle_gamma   90.00
#
_symmetry.space_group_name_H-M   'P 1'
#
loop_
_entity.id
_entity.type
_entity.pdbx_description
1 polymer ?
#
loop_
_entity_poly.entity_id
_entity_poly.type
_entity_poly.pdbx_seq_one_letter_code
_entity_poly.pdbx_strand_id
1 'polypeptide(L)'
;MSEENVEIVRTALEVFNRRDIRALEGLSQKDLKIVSMLTAANLGGATYRGLEAWTAYFAAMDETWDAWGIAGDFELLDAGDDRVVCLCRLVGEGKHSGVPVERAVGITFSMRQARLWRIRSYLDPMDALEAVGLRE
;
A
#
# COMPACT_ATOMS: atom_id res chain seq x y z
N MET A 1 19.42 5.28 -0.30
CA MET A 1 19.52 5.78 -1.68
C MET A 1 18.18 5.68 -2.36
N SER A 2 17.83 6.67 -3.15
CA SER A 2 16.49 6.77 -3.71
C SER A 2 16.14 5.65 -4.68
N GLU A 3 17.06 5.26 -5.54
CA GLU A 3 16.80 4.13 -6.46
C GLU A 3 16.59 2.83 -5.71
N GLU A 4 17.33 2.62 -4.65
CA GLU A 4 17.19 1.45 -3.81
C GLU A 4 15.81 1.40 -3.16
N ASN A 5 15.34 2.54 -2.64
CA ASN A 5 14.03 2.62 -2.01
C ASN A 5 12.90 2.35 -3.02
N VAL A 6 13.02 2.90 -4.22
CA VAL A 6 12.04 2.66 -5.28
C VAL A 6 12.00 1.16 -5.63
N GLU A 7 13.15 0.51 -5.72
CA GLU A 7 13.21 -0.93 -6.03
C GLU A 7 12.64 -1.79 -4.90
N ILE A 8 12.85 -1.39 -3.65
CA ILE A 8 12.24 -2.09 -2.52
C ILE A 8 10.71 -2.03 -2.62
N VAL A 9 10.17 -0.85 -2.92
CA VAL A 9 8.71 -0.69 -3.07
C VAL A 9 8.20 -1.48 -4.26
N ARG A 10 8.92 -1.48 -5.39
CA ARG A 10 8.53 -2.28 -6.56
C ARG A 10 8.44 -3.76 -6.21
N THR A 11 9.45 -4.28 -5.53
CA THR A 11 9.47 -5.68 -5.08
C THR A 11 8.30 -5.94 -4.13
N ALA A 12 8.06 -5.02 -3.20
CA ALA A 12 6.96 -5.16 -2.25
C ALA A 12 5.61 -5.27 -2.97
N LEU A 13 5.38 -4.45 -4.00
CA LEU A 13 4.13 -4.50 -4.77
C LEU A 13 3.99 -5.81 -5.54
N GLU A 14 5.08 -6.34 -6.06
CA GLU A 14 5.06 -7.63 -6.75
C GLU A 14 4.70 -8.78 -5.82
N VAL A 15 5.34 -8.85 -4.66
CA VAL A 15 5.04 -9.92 -3.69
C VAL A 15 3.68 -9.71 -3.03
N PHE A 16 3.24 -8.46 -2.90
CA PHE A 16 1.91 -8.12 -2.41
C PHE A 16 0.84 -8.73 -3.33
N ASN A 17 0.99 -8.56 -4.64
CA ASN A 17 0.05 -9.12 -5.60
C ASN A 17 0.05 -10.64 -5.64
N ARG A 18 1.16 -11.27 -5.24
CA ARG A 18 1.23 -12.72 -5.10
C ARG A 18 0.72 -13.21 -3.75
N ARG A 19 0.33 -12.29 -2.89
CA ARG A 19 -0.13 -12.57 -1.53
C ARG A 19 0.93 -13.28 -0.68
N ASP A 20 2.18 -12.96 -0.94
CA ASP A 20 3.32 -13.55 -0.22
C ASP A 20 3.60 -12.72 1.03
N ILE A 21 2.83 -12.98 2.09
CA ILE A 21 2.93 -12.25 3.36
C ILE A 21 4.32 -12.41 3.96
N ARG A 22 4.90 -13.60 3.86
CA ARG A 22 6.21 -13.87 4.44
C ARG A 22 7.29 -12.99 3.80
N ALA A 23 7.24 -12.83 2.47
CA ALA A 23 8.18 -11.97 1.76
C ALA A 23 7.97 -10.51 2.18
N LEU A 24 6.72 -10.08 2.34
CA LEU A 24 6.43 -8.71 2.81
C LEU A 24 6.98 -8.47 4.21
N GLU A 25 6.83 -9.43 5.10
CA GLU A 25 7.40 -9.33 6.45
C GLU A 25 8.91 -9.18 6.40
N GLY A 26 9.57 -9.93 5.50
CA GLY A 26 11.01 -9.83 5.31
C GLY A 26 11.50 -8.48 4.80
N LEU A 27 10.62 -7.73 4.13
CA LEU A 27 10.92 -6.39 3.61
C LEU A 27 10.57 -5.28 4.60
N SER A 28 10.00 -5.62 5.75
CA SER A 28 9.40 -4.66 6.67
C SER A 28 10.14 -4.57 8.00
N GLN A 29 10.06 -3.40 8.63
CA GLN A 29 10.49 -3.23 10.01
C GLN A 29 9.52 -3.96 10.93
N LYS A 30 10.01 -4.39 12.09
CA LYS A 30 9.18 -5.10 13.08
C LYS A 30 8.07 -4.22 13.65
N ASP A 31 8.28 -2.92 13.64
CA ASP A 31 7.27 -1.95 14.10
C ASP A 31 6.54 -1.28 12.94
N LEU A 32 6.39 -2.00 11.84
CA LEU A 32 5.65 -1.51 10.67
C LEU A 32 4.27 -0.99 11.07
N LYS A 33 3.85 0.11 10.45
CA LYS A 33 2.50 0.63 10.59
C LYS A 33 1.91 0.85 9.21
N ILE A 34 0.72 0.29 8.99
CA ILE A 34 -0.05 0.46 7.74
C ILE A 34 -1.32 1.22 8.10
N VAL A 35 -1.55 2.36 7.46
CA VAL A 35 -2.80 3.10 7.57
C VAL A 35 -3.52 2.97 6.24
N SER A 36 -4.69 2.35 6.24
CA SER A 36 -5.40 2.05 5.01
C SER A 36 -6.75 2.75 4.97
N MET A 37 -7.04 3.40 3.83
CA MET A 37 -8.36 3.93 3.52
C MET A 37 -9.11 3.00 2.57
N LEU A 38 -8.55 1.82 2.27
CA LEU A 38 -9.09 0.91 1.27
C LEU A 38 -9.98 -0.20 1.84
N THR A 39 -10.03 -0.33 3.17
CA THR A 39 -10.88 -1.33 3.81
C THR A 39 -12.19 -0.68 4.25
N ALA A 40 -13.31 -1.38 4.01
CA ALA A 40 -14.63 -0.84 4.28
C ALA A 40 -15.02 -0.86 5.76
N ALA A 41 -14.25 -1.55 6.59
CA ALA A 41 -14.60 -1.76 7.99
C ALA A 41 -14.66 -0.46 8.79
N ASN A 42 -13.95 0.59 8.35
CA ASN A 42 -13.88 1.86 9.06
C ASN A 42 -14.03 3.01 8.08
N LEU A 43 -14.96 3.91 8.36
CA LEU A 43 -15.19 5.08 7.52
C LEU A 43 -14.01 6.07 7.54
N GLY A 44 -13.21 6.05 8.58
CA GLY A 44 -12.02 6.90 8.72
C GLY A 44 -10.71 6.20 8.44
N GLY A 45 -10.76 4.98 7.91
CA GLY A 45 -9.59 4.18 7.67
C GLY A 45 -9.27 3.24 8.82
N ALA A 46 -8.28 2.39 8.64
CA ALA A 46 -7.86 1.42 9.64
C ALA A 46 -6.34 1.42 9.75
N THR A 47 -5.84 1.08 10.94
CA THR A 47 -4.41 1.03 11.22
C THR A 47 -4.02 -0.38 11.65
N TYR A 48 -2.95 -0.89 11.06
CA TYR A 48 -2.41 -2.22 11.35
C TYR A 48 -0.96 -2.05 11.76
N ARG A 49 -0.55 -2.70 12.84
CA ARG A 49 0.77 -2.48 13.44
C ARG A 49 1.51 -3.76 13.76
N GLY A 50 2.84 -3.69 13.68
CA GLY A 50 3.72 -4.70 14.21
C GLY A 50 3.90 -5.90 13.31
N LEU A 51 4.28 -7.02 13.90
CA LEU A 51 4.62 -8.23 13.16
C LEU A 51 3.44 -8.83 12.40
N GLU A 52 2.22 -8.56 12.83
CA GLU A 52 1.02 -9.09 12.20
C GLU A 52 0.31 -8.08 11.30
N ALA A 53 0.95 -6.93 11.04
CA ALA A 53 0.33 -5.87 10.25
C ALA A 53 -0.12 -6.37 8.88
N TRP A 54 0.73 -7.10 8.17
CA TRP A 54 0.38 -7.61 6.84
C TRP A 54 -0.73 -8.64 6.89
N THR A 55 -0.66 -9.57 7.84
CA THR A 55 -1.70 -10.60 8.00
C THR A 55 -3.06 -9.95 8.27
N ALA A 56 -3.09 -8.99 9.18
CA ALA A 56 -4.32 -8.29 9.53
C ALA A 56 -4.85 -7.47 8.36
N TYR A 57 -3.95 -6.80 7.64
CA TYR A 57 -4.34 -5.99 6.48
C TYR A 57 -4.95 -6.87 5.38
N PHE A 58 -4.31 -8.00 5.05
CA PHE A 58 -4.82 -8.92 4.03
C PHE A 58 -6.19 -9.48 4.44
N ALA A 59 -6.36 -9.83 5.71
CA ALA A 59 -7.65 -10.31 6.21
C ALA A 59 -8.75 -9.25 6.03
N ALA A 60 -8.45 -8.00 6.35
CA ALA A 60 -9.40 -6.90 6.20
C ALA A 60 -9.75 -6.64 4.73
N MET A 61 -8.77 -6.71 3.85
CA MET A 61 -9.02 -6.55 2.41
C MET A 61 -9.87 -7.70 1.88
N ASP A 62 -9.61 -8.92 2.33
CA ASP A 62 -10.40 -10.08 1.91
C ASP A 62 -11.85 -10.02 2.41
N GLU A 63 -12.12 -9.31 3.49
CA GLU A 63 -13.48 -9.07 3.95
C GLU A 63 -14.21 -8.05 3.09
N THR A 64 -13.48 -7.17 2.44
CA THR A 64 -14.03 -6.06 1.65
C THR A 64 -14.15 -6.40 0.17
N TRP A 65 -13.15 -7.09 -0.36
CA TRP A 65 -12.99 -7.30 -1.79
C TRP A 65 -12.69 -8.75 -2.14
N ASP A 66 -13.16 -9.18 -3.32
CA ASP A 66 -12.73 -10.43 -3.93
C ASP A 66 -11.80 -10.12 -5.10
N ALA A 67 -10.87 -11.04 -5.40
CA ALA A 67 -9.97 -10.94 -6.54
C ALA A 67 -9.30 -9.57 -6.65
N TRP A 68 -8.84 -9.04 -5.52
CA TRP A 68 -8.27 -7.71 -5.45
C TRP A 68 -6.77 -7.72 -5.61
N GLY A 69 -6.24 -6.59 -6.08
CA GLY A 69 -4.81 -6.37 -6.21
C GLY A 69 -4.54 -4.99 -6.77
N ILE A 70 -3.27 -4.73 -7.02
CA ILE A 70 -2.81 -3.49 -7.63
C ILE A 70 -2.47 -3.79 -9.09
N ALA A 71 -3.01 -2.98 -10.01
CA ALA A 71 -2.73 -3.15 -11.43
C ALA A 71 -1.23 -2.96 -11.72
N GLY A 72 -0.73 -3.68 -12.70
CA GLY A 72 0.72 -3.72 -12.98
C GLY A 72 1.33 -2.46 -13.59
N ASP A 73 0.51 -1.50 -14.00
CA ASP A 73 0.98 -0.25 -14.61
C ASP A 73 1.15 0.88 -13.60
N PHE A 74 1.49 0.55 -12.37
CA PHE A 74 1.71 1.55 -11.32
C PHE A 74 2.95 2.41 -11.60
N GLU A 75 2.93 3.62 -11.07
CA GLU A 75 4.04 4.56 -11.17
C GLU A 75 4.64 4.79 -9.79
N LEU A 76 5.96 4.73 -9.70
CA LEU A 76 6.69 4.98 -8.46
C LEU A 76 7.51 6.25 -8.57
N LEU A 77 7.39 7.13 -7.58
CA LEU A 77 8.11 8.39 -7.54
C LEU A 77 8.90 8.48 -6.24
N ASP A 78 10.18 8.78 -6.36
CA ASP A 78 11.01 9.05 -5.19
C ASP A 78 10.63 10.43 -4.63
N ALA A 79 10.23 10.47 -3.37
CA ALA A 79 9.79 11.71 -2.72
C ALA A 79 10.87 12.32 -1.80
N GLY A 80 12.05 11.71 -1.74
CA GLY A 80 13.11 12.15 -0.83
C GLY A 80 12.85 11.73 0.61
N ASP A 81 13.85 11.88 1.46
CA ASP A 81 13.76 11.56 2.89
C ASP A 81 13.30 10.13 3.15
N ASP A 82 13.80 9.19 2.33
CA ASP A 82 13.45 7.76 2.42
C ASP A 82 11.95 7.52 2.24
N ARG A 83 11.32 8.30 1.36
CA ARG A 83 9.89 8.15 1.04
C ARG A 83 9.72 7.90 -0.45
N VAL A 84 8.74 7.03 -0.77
CA VAL A 84 8.35 6.73 -2.14
C VAL A 84 6.84 6.85 -2.22
N VAL A 85 6.32 7.43 -3.29
CA VAL A 85 4.89 7.45 -3.53
C VAL A 85 4.57 6.56 -4.73
N CYS A 86 3.49 5.78 -4.60
CA CYS A 86 2.98 4.93 -5.66
C CYS A 86 1.64 5.48 -6.11
N LEU A 87 1.53 5.74 -7.41
CA LEU A 87 0.26 6.09 -8.04
C LEU A 87 -0.20 4.87 -8.81
N CYS A 88 -1.36 4.33 -8.45
CA CYS A 88 -1.76 3.03 -8.96
C CYS A 88 -3.28 2.92 -9.05
N ARG A 89 -3.74 1.76 -9.51
CA ARG A 89 -5.17 1.42 -9.55
C ARG A 89 -5.41 0.19 -8.71
N LEU A 90 -6.34 0.30 -7.79
CA LEU A 90 -6.85 -0.85 -7.07
C LEU A 90 -7.88 -1.51 -7.97
N VAL A 91 -7.76 -2.80 -8.17
CA VAL A 91 -8.71 -3.59 -8.96
C VAL A 91 -9.26 -4.72 -8.09
N GLY A 92 -10.50 -5.11 -8.33
CA GLY A 92 -11.12 -6.19 -7.57
C GLY A 92 -12.63 -6.23 -7.81
N GLU A 93 -13.33 -6.93 -6.95
CA GLU A 93 -14.79 -7.02 -6.97
C GLU A 93 -15.31 -6.82 -5.57
N GLY A 94 -16.46 -6.15 -5.44
CA GLY A 94 -17.12 -6.02 -4.14
C GLY A 94 -17.49 -7.40 -3.60
N LYS A 95 -17.19 -7.63 -2.32
CA LYS A 95 -17.34 -8.96 -1.70
C LYS A 95 -18.76 -9.54 -1.84
N HIS A 96 -19.75 -8.70 -1.62
CA HIS A 96 -21.14 -9.16 -1.62
C HIS A 96 -21.89 -8.81 -2.89
N SER A 97 -21.43 -7.84 -3.65
CA SER A 97 -22.10 -7.38 -4.84
C SER A 97 -21.58 -8.03 -6.13
N GLY A 98 -20.31 -8.49 -6.11
CA GLY A 98 -19.64 -8.98 -7.30
C GLY A 98 -19.37 -7.91 -8.34
N VAL A 99 -19.61 -6.64 -8.00
CA VAL A 99 -19.43 -5.53 -8.93
C VAL A 99 -17.94 -5.26 -9.11
N PRO A 100 -17.43 -5.25 -10.35
CA PRO A 100 -16.03 -4.94 -10.60
C PRO A 100 -15.70 -3.51 -10.13
N VAL A 101 -14.54 -3.36 -9.52
CA VAL A 101 -14.05 -2.08 -9.04
C VAL A 101 -12.68 -1.84 -9.64
N GLU A 102 -12.48 -0.63 -10.16
CA GLU A 102 -11.17 -0.17 -10.59
C GLU A 102 -11.08 1.29 -10.17
N ARG A 103 -10.14 1.60 -9.31
CA ARG A 103 -10.05 2.94 -8.74
C ARG A 103 -8.60 3.39 -8.64
N ALA A 104 -8.34 4.62 -9.11
CA ALA A 104 -7.04 5.25 -8.90
C ALA A 104 -6.87 5.59 -7.42
N VAL A 105 -5.73 5.21 -6.87
CA VAL A 105 -5.39 5.46 -5.46
C VAL A 105 -3.91 5.86 -5.39
N GLY A 106 -3.52 6.39 -4.25
CA GLY A 106 -2.11 6.70 -3.98
C GLY A 106 -1.68 6.04 -2.69
N ILE A 107 -0.41 5.63 -2.65
CA ILE A 107 0.16 4.99 -1.46
C ILE A 107 1.51 5.63 -1.20
N THR A 108 1.74 6.05 0.04
CA THR A 108 3.04 6.57 0.46
C THR A 108 3.75 5.51 1.29
N PHE A 109 5.04 5.37 1.03
CA PHE A 109 5.90 4.44 1.74
C PHE A 109 7.04 5.21 2.36
N SER A 110 7.27 5.02 3.66
CA SER A 110 8.45 5.54 4.32
C SER A 110 9.32 4.35 4.70
N MET A 111 10.60 4.43 4.37
CA MET A 111 11.57 3.40 4.69
C MET A 111 12.39 3.80 5.90
N ARG A 112 12.91 2.80 6.59
CA ARG A 112 13.91 3.00 7.64
C ARG A 112 14.88 1.84 7.56
N GLN A 113 16.16 2.15 7.41
CA GLN A 113 17.19 1.12 7.24
C GLN A 113 16.87 0.16 6.10
N ALA A 114 16.45 0.72 4.97
CA ALA A 114 16.13 -0.02 3.75
C ALA A 114 14.99 -1.04 3.94
N ARG A 115 14.07 -0.75 4.86
CA ARG A 115 12.89 -1.60 5.10
C ARG A 115 11.64 -0.75 5.19
N LEU A 116 10.51 -1.32 4.79
CA LEU A 116 9.21 -0.66 4.88
C LEU A 116 8.90 -0.39 6.36
N TRP A 117 8.55 0.85 6.66
CA TRP A 117 8.33 1.27 8.04
C TRP A 117 6.95 1.88 8.25
N ARG A 118 6.54 2.80 7.36
CA ARG A 118 5.21 3.41 7.41
C ARG A 118 4.62 3.36 6.02
N ILE A 119 3.38 2.88 5.93
CA ILE A 119 2.65 2.78 4.67
C ILE A 119 1.28 3.40 4.89
N ARG A 120 0.87 4.26 3.97
CA ARG A 120 -0.45 4.85 4.03
C ARG A 120 -1.06 4.92 2.65
N SER A 121 -2.30 4.42 2.52
CA SER A 121 -3.06 4.54 1.29
C SER A 121 -4.01 5.73 1.36
N TYR A 122 -4.28 6.31 0.19
CA TYR A 122 -5.16 7.47 0.03
C TYR A 122 -6.15 7.16 -1.07
N LEU A 123 -7.41 7.51 -0.87
CA LEU A 123 -8.44 7.32 -1.88
C LEU A 123 -8.22 8.22 -3.09
N ASP A 124 -7.61 9.38 -2.89
CA ASP A 124 -7.27 10.30 -3.97
C ASP A 124 -5.76 10.32 -4.15
N PRO A 125 -5.24 9.96 -5.35
CA PRO A 125 -3.79 9.98 -5.61
C PRO A 125 -3.16 11.35 -5.34
N MET A 126 -3.90 12.44 -5.54
CA MET A 126 -3.37 13.78 -5.30
C MET A 126 -3.09 14.02 -3.82
N ASP A 127 -3.87 13.41 -2.93
CA ASP A 127 -3.63 13.50 -1.50
C ASP A 127 -2.32 12.82 -1.11
N ALA A 128 -1.98 11.72 -1.77
CA ALA A 128 -0.71 11.04 -1.54
C ALA A 128 0.46 11.93 -1.97
N LEU A 129 0.36 12.57 -3.12
CA LEU A 129 1.40 13.49 -3.61
C LEU A 129 1.57 14.68 -2.67
N GLU A 130 0.45 15.25 -2.22
CA GLU A 130 0.46 16.38 -1.30
C GLU A 130 1.11 16.00 0.04
N ALA A 131 0.83 14.80 0.53
CA ALA A 131 1.36 14.32 1.81
C ALA A 131 2.89 14.24 1.82
N VAL A 132 3.53 14.04 0.67
CA VAL A 132 4.99 13.97 0.56
C VAL A 132 5.59 15.23 -0.09
N GLY A 133 4.77 16.27 -0.30
CA GLY A 133 5.26 17.54 -0.81
C GLY A 133 5.54 17.59 -2.30
N LEU A 134 5.00 16.66 -3.09
CA LEU A 134 5.22 16.63 -4.54
C LEU A 134 4.13 17.34 -5.33
N ARG A 135 3.03 17.72 -4.70
CA ARG A 135 1.97 18.48 -5.35
C ARG A 135 2.21 19.96 -5.14
N GLU A 136 2.18 20.70 -6.23
CA GLU A 136 2.27 22.16 -6.18
C GLU A 136 0.92 22.83 -5.96
#